data_6c8b3e631bb46a4f7a4ae042aac98d18
#
_entry.id   6c8b3e631bb46a4f7a4ae042aac98d18
#
_cell.length_a   1.000
_cell.length_b   1.000
_cell.length_c   1.000
_cell.angle_alpha   90.00
_cell.angle_beta   90.00
_cell.angle_gamma   90.00
#
_symmetry.space_group_name_H-M   'P 1'
#
loop_
_entity.id
_entity.type
_entity.pdbx_description
1 polymer ?
#
loop_
_entity_poly.entity_id
_entity_poly.type
_entity_poly.pdbx_seq_one_letter_code
_entity_poly.pdbx_strand_id
1 'polypeptide(L)'
;MTDVETDTPTRFERRPADALAALAGLGVLLAGMAIVGSDGYVPEWERSTFEAVNGLPGWLYPVMWPFQQLGVIVVGPLLALVALLLRRYRLALALVLATVLKLGLERVVKAAVSRERPGTSIGDTAELRGDVSVSGESFVSGHAVLAAAMACLIVPYLPRRWRWVAWLLVALVMVGRTYVGAHNPLDVVCGAALGVAIGSGLNLVVGVPRGDQYRT
;
A
#
# COMPACT_ATOMS: atom_id res chain seq x y z
N MET A 1 24.79 -21.94 22.36
CA MET A 1 24.36 -21.84 20.94
C MET A 1 22.90 -22.29 20.94
N THR A 2 21.96 -21.38 21.05
CA THR A 2 20.53 -21.68 21.00
C THR A 2 20.18 -21.83 19.54
N ASP A 3 19.82 -23.04 19.13
CA ASP A 3 19.27 -23.35 17.82
C ASP A 3 18.03 -22.47 17.65
N VAL A 4 18.13 -21.48 16.78
CA VAL A 4 16.97 -20.76 16.26
C VAL A 4 16.28 -21.74 15.33
N GLU A 5 15.39 -22.56 15.89
CA GLU A 5 14.51 -23.44 15.15
C GLU A 5 13.66 -22.53 14.24
N THR A 6 14.03 -22.46 12.97
CA THR A 6 13.28 -21.72 11.96
C THR A 6 11.98 -22.48 11.72
N ASP A 7 10.94 -22.10 12.49
CA ASP A 7 9.61 -22.71 12.42
C ASP A 7 8.97 -22.39 11.05
N THR A 8 9.31 -23.25 10.07
CA THR A 8 8.75 -23.17 8.73
C THR A 8 7.31 -23.69 8.79
N PRO A 9 6.31 -22.88 8.43
CA PRO A 9 4.91 -23.33 8.51
C PRO A 9 4.70 -24.58 7.68
N THR A 10 4.23 -25.64 8.32
CA THR A 10 4.05 -26.97 7.69
C THR A 10 2.71 -27.12 6.97
N ARG A 11 1.73 -26.25 7.29
CA ARG A 11 0.38 -26.28 6.70
C ARG A 11 -0.06 -24.89 6.24
N PHE A 12 -0.64 -24.84 5.03
CA PHE A 12 -1.17 -23.62 4.41
C PHE A 12 -2.67 -23.78 4.14
N GLU A 13 -3.40 -22.69 4.27
CA GLU A 13 -4.83 -22.63 4.02
C GLU A 13 -5.18 -21.44 3.11
N ARG A 14 -6.32 -21.52 2.42
CA ARG A 14 -6.94 -20.42 1.68
C ARG A 14 -8.13 -19.94 2.49
N ARG A 15 -8.12 -18.67 2.87
CA ARG A 15 -9.15 -18.12 3.75
C ARG A 15 -10.23 -17.39 2.92
N PRO A 16 -11.52 -17.66 3.15
CA PRO A 16 -12.60 -16.88 2.51
C PRO A 16 -12.49 -15.38 2.78
N ALA A 17 -11.94 -15.00 3.93
CA ALA A 17 -11.68 -13.60 4.26
C ALA A 17 -10.74 -12.89 3.26
N ASP A 18 -9.76 -13.61 2.68
CA ASP A 18 -8.89 -13.04 1.65
C ASP A 18 -9.66 -12.79 0.35
N ALA A 19 -10.63 -13.63 -0.01
CA ALA A 19 -11.50 -13.39 -1.16
C ALA A 19 -12.39 -12.15 -0.95
N LEU A 20 -13.01 -12.05 0.24
CA LEU A 20 -13.81 -10.88 0.60
C LEU A 20 -12.96 -9.60 0.62
N ALA A 21 -11.76 -9.64 1.17
CA ALA A 21 -10.85 -8.49 1.19
C ALA A 21 -10.42 -8.07 -0.23
N ALA A 22 -10.13 -9.03 -1.10
CA ALA A 22 -9.77 -8.75 -2.50
C ALA A 22 -10.94 -8.09 -3.24
N LEU A 23 -12.17 -8.62 -3.11
CA LEU A 23 -13.37 -8.05 -3.72
C LEU A 23 -13.70 -6.67 -3.15
N ALA A 24 -13.58 -6.47 -1.84
CA ALA A 24 -13.77 -5.16 -1.21
C ALA A 24 -12.76 -4.15 -1.71
N GLY A 25 -11.47 -4.52 -1.81
CA GLY A 25 -10.44 -3.67 -2.37
C GLY A 25 -10.72 -3.26 -3.82
N LEU A 26 -11.15 -4.20 -4.68
CA LEU A 26 -11.57 -3.89 -6.04
C LEU A 26 -12.80 -2.98 -6.05
N GLY A 27 -13.78 -3.21 -5.19
CA GLY A 27 -14.97 -2.37 -5.07
C GLY A 27 -14.63 -0.92 -4.70
N VAL A 28 -13.74 -0.72 -3.72
CA VAL A 28 -13.26 0.62 -3.32
C VAL A 28 -12.48 1.30 -4.47
N LEU A 29 -11.62 0.57 -5.17
CA LEU A 29 -10.91 1.10 -6.33
C LEU A 29 -11.87 1.57 -7.42
N LEU A 30 -12.84 0.73 -7.80
CA LEU A 30 -13.83 1.06 -8.84
C LEU A 30 -14.72 2.23 -8.43
N ALA A 31 -15.15 2.29 -7.17
CA ALA A 31 -15.89 3.43 -6.64
C ALA A 31 -15.08 4.73 -6.70
N GLY A 32 -13.79 4.67 -6.31
CA GLY A 32 -12.89 5.82 -6.41
C GLY A 32 -12.66 6.27 -7.87
N MET A 33 -12.47 5.32 -8.80
CA MET A 33 -12.39 5.62 -10.24
C MET A 33 -13.66 6.30 -10.74
N ALA A 34 -14.84 5.86 -10.29
CA ALA A 34 -16.12 6.47 -10.68
C ALA A 34 -16.28 7.89 -10.11
N ILE A 35 -15.78 8.15 -8.89
CA ILE A 35 -15.82 9.49 -8.27
C ILE A 35 -14.88 10.47 -9.00
N VAL A 36 -13.66 10.01 -9.29
CA VAL A 36 -12.62 10.82 -9.94
C VAL A 36 -12.95 11.08 -11.41
N GLY A 37 -13.64 10.15 -12.08
CA GLY A 37 -13.93 10.22 -13.50
C GLY A 37 -12.69 10.11 -14.39
N SER A 38 -12.87 10.22 -15.68
CA SER A 38 -11.78 10.20 -16.67
C SER A 38 -10.98 11.52 -16.70
N ASP A 39 -11.59 12.61 -16.24
CA ASP A 39 -11.06 13.99 -16.22
C ASP A 39 -10.29 14.34 -14.95
N GLY A 40 -10.19 13.40 -14.01
CA GLY A 40 -9.36 13.56 -12.82
C GLY A 40 -9.95 14.50 -11.77
N TYR A 41 -11.28 14.62 -11.70
CA TYR A 41 -11.98 15.53 -10.79
C TYR A 41 -11.54 15.38 -9.33
N VAL A 42 -11.36 16.53 -8.64
CA VAL A 42 -11.06 16.61 -7.19
C VAL A 42 -12.28 17.21 -6.49
N PRO A 43 -13.09 16.41 -5.78
CA PRO A 43 -14.24 16.89 -5.02
C PRO A 43 -13.81 17.84 -3.89
N GLU A 44 -14.70 18.77 -3.50
CA GLU A 44 -14.41 19.78 -2.45
C GLU A 44 -14.05 19.13 -1.10
N TRP A 45 -14.75 18.05 -0.71
CA TRP A 45 -14.44 17.32 0.53
C TRP A 45 -13.03 16.68 0.49
N GLU A 46 -12.57 16.26 -0.68
CA GLU A 46 -11.24 15.71 -0.86
C GLU A 46 -10.17 16.81 -0.81
N ARG A 47 -10.45 17.97 -1.45
CA ARG A 47 -9.60 19.16 -1.38
C ARG A 47 -9.43 19.61 0.06
N SER A 48 -10.51 19.76 0.82
CA SER A 48 -10.47 20.13 2.24
C SER A 48 -9.69 19.13 3.09
N THR A 49 -9.83 17.83 2.81
CA THR A 49 -9.07 16.77 3.47
C THR A 49 -7.57 16.87 3.13
N PHE A 50 -7.25 17.12 1.85
CA PHE A 50 -5.87 17.34 1.41
C PHE A 50 -5.25 18.53 2.15
N GLU A 51 -5.92 19.68 2.14
CA GLU A 51 -5.44 20.91 2.77
C GLU A 51 -5.22 20.73 4.29
N ALA A 52 -6.12 20.03 4.97
CA ALA A 52 -5.98 19.72 6.40
C ALA A 52 -4.73 18.87 6.69
N VAL A 53 -4.39 17.89 5.86
CA VAL A 53 -3.22 17.02 6.05
C VAL A 53 -1.95 17.68 5.53
N ASN A 54 -2.00 18.30 4.36
CA ASN A 54 -0.86 18.97 3.72
C ASN A 54 -0.44 20.24 4.49
N GLY A 55 -1.38 20.98 5.10
CA GLY A 55 -1.11 22.13 5.95
C GLY A 55 -0.56 21.83 7.33
N LEU A 56 -0.29 20.56 7.68
CA LEU A 56 0.37 20.21 8.95
C LEU A 56 1.79 20.81 9.00
N PRO A 57 2.29 21.15 10.22
CA PRO A 57 3.56 21.84 10.38
C PRO A 57 4.76 21.17 9.70
N GLY A 58 5.63 21.98 9.08
CA GLY A 58 6.80 21.51 8.31
C GLY A 58 7.80 20.69 9.12
N TRP A 59 7.88 20.88 10.46
CA TRP A 59 8.76 20.09 11.32
C TRP A 59 8.40 18.58 11.38
N LEU A 60 7.20 18.19 10.95
CA LEU A 60 6.81 16.79 10.82
C LEU A 60 7.49 16.09 9.64
N TYR A 61 8.07 16.82 8.67
CA TYR A 61 8.68 16.21 7.49
C TYR A 61 9.74 15.15 7.82
N PRO A 62 10.75 15.40 8.69
CA PRO A 62 11.72 14.37 9.04
C PRO A 62 11.11 13.16 9.77
N VAL A 63 9.96 13.33 10.44
CA VAL A 63 9.23 12.23 11.07
C VAL A 63 8.47 11.40 10.04
N MET A 64 7.85 12.05 9.04
CA MET A 64 7.06 11.37 8.00
C MET A 64 7.93 10.73 6.91
N TRP A 65 9.13 11.27 6.67
CA TRP A 65 10.01 10.81 5.61
C TRP A 65 10.36 9.31 5.68
N PRO A 66 10.73 8.70 6.82
CA PRO A 66 11.05 7.28 6.91
C PRO A 66 9.88 6.38 6.53
N PHE A 67 8.64 6.77 6.88
CA PHE A 67 7.46 5.97 6.58
C PHE A 67 7.19 5.91 5.07
N GLN A 68 7.47 6.98 4.34
CA GLN A 68 7.32 6.99 2.88
C GLN A 68 8.26 5.99 2.20
N GLN A 69 9.46 5.73 2.79
CA GLN A 69 10.41 4.78 2.24
C GLN A 69 9.86 3.34 2.22
N LEU A 70 8.87 3.02 3.08
CA LEU A 70 8.21 1.71 3.07
C LEU A 70 7.40 1.44 1.80
N GLY A 71 7.01 2.49 1.08
CA GLY A 71 6.30 2.38 -0.20
C GLY A 71 7.22 2.40 -1.44
N VAL A 72 8.53 2.54 -1.28
CA VAL A 72 9.48 2.54 -2.40
C VAL A 72 9.62 1.14 -2.98
N ILE A 73 9.72 1.06 -4.31
CA ILE A 73 9.71 -0.22 -5.07
C ILE A 73 10.72 -1.25 -4.58
N VAL A 74 11.89 -0.80 -4.09
CA VAL A 74 12.97 -1.67 -3.60
C VAL A 74 12.57 -2.46 -2.35
N VAL A 75 11.58 -1.99 -1.58
CA VAL A 75 11.13 -2.65 -0.34
C VAL A 75 10.54 -4.04 -0.64
N GLY A 76 9.79 -4.21 -1.74
CA GLY A 76 9.26 -5.51 -2.14
C GLY A 76 10.34 -6.58 -2.31
N PRO A 77 11.34 -6.38 -3.18
CA PRO A 77 12.47 -7.28 -3.33
C PRO A 77 13.27 -7.51 -2.04
N LEU A 78 13.49 -6.48 -1.21
CA LEU A 78 14.18 -6.64 0.08
C LEU A 78 13.41 -7.56 1.03
N LEU A 79 12.11 -7.35 1.17
CA LEU A 79 11.26 -8.23 2.00
C LEU A 79 11.18 -9.65 1.43
N ALA A 80 11.18 -9.80 0.10
CA ALA A 80 11.25 -11.10 -0.55
C ALA A 80 12.59 -11.81 -0.24
N LEU A 81 13.70 -11.10 -0.27
CA LEU A 81 15.01 -11.63 0.13
C LEU A 81 15.03 -12.07 1.60
N VAL A 82 14.50 -11.25 2.51
CA VAL A 82 14.37 -11.60 3.93
C VAL A 82 13.50 -12.86 4.09
N ALA A 83 12.35 -12.94 3.41
CA ALA A 83 11.50 -14.11 3.44
C ALA A 83 12.21 -15.37 2.90
N LEU A 84 13.02 -15.22 1.85
CA LEU A 84 13.85 -16.29 1.27
C LEU A 84 14.90 -16.80 2.27
N LEU A 85 15.62 -15.90 2.92
CA LEU A 85 16.62 -16.23 3.95
C LEU A 85 15.97 -16.93 5.16
N LEU A 86 14.75 -16.53 5.53
CA LEU A 86 13.93 -17.18 6.54
C LEU A 86 13.26 -18.48 6.03
N ARG A 87 13.61 -18.96 4.84
CA ARG A 87 13.06 -20.17 4.18
C ARG A 87 11.53 -20.13 3.97
N ARG A 88 10.93 -18.94 3.95
CA ARG A 88 9.49 -18.73 3.70
C ARG A 88 9.24 -18.55 2.21
N TYR A 89 9.53 -19.58 1.40
CA TYR A 89 9.55 -19.51 -0.06
C TYR A 89 8.24 -19.00 -0.70
N ARG A 90 7.07 -19.42 -0.15
CA ARG A 90 5.76 -18.96 -0.64
C ARG A 90 5.56 -17.47 -0.41
N LEU A 91 5.96 -16.95 0.77
CA LEU A 91 5.93 -15.51 1.05
C LEU A 91 6.88 -14.77 0.12
N ALA A 92 8.10 -15.25 -0.06
CA ALA A 92 9.07 -14.62 -0.96
C ALA A 92 8.53 -14.51 -2.40
N LEU A 93 7.97 -15.60 -2.93
CA LEU A 93 7.32 -15.60 -4.25
C LEU A 93 6.17 -14.59 -4.32
N ALA A 94 5.28 -14.57 -3.30
CA ALA A 94 4.14 -13.66 -3.26
C ALA A 94 4.59 -12.18 -3.23
N LEU A 95 5.64 -11.85 -2.47
CA LEU A 95 6.20 -10.48 -2.39
C LEU A 95 6.78 -10.02 -3.75
N VAL A 96 7.48 -10.91 -4.46
CA VAL A 96 7.96 -10.63 -5.82
C VAL A 96 6.78 -10.42 -6.77
N LEU A 97 5.81 -11.33 -6.78
CA LEU A 97 4.62 -11.23 -7.63
C LEU A 97 3.80 -9.97 -7.33
N ALA A 98 3.63 -9.59 -6.05
CA ALA A 98 2.95 -8.36 -5.65
C ALA A 98 3.66 -7.12 -6.22
N THR A 99 5.00 -7.11 -6.19
CA THR A 99 5.81 -6.02 -6.74
C THR A 99 5.62 -5.89 -8.26
N VAL A 100 5.62 -7.01 -8.98
CA VAL A 100 5.41 -7.04 -10.43
C VAL A 100 3.96 -6.62 -10.78
N LEU A 101 2.97 -7.21 -10.09
CA LEU A 101 1.56 -6.87 -10.31
C LEU A 101 1.27 -5.39 -10.01
N LYS A 102 1.86 -4.84 -8.94
CA LYS A 102 1.79 -3.41 -8.64
C LYS A 102 2.24 -2.57 -9.82
N LEU A 103 3.39 -2.86 -10.41
CA LEU A 103 3.91 -2.09 -11.55
C LEU A 103 3.00 -2.14 -12.78
N GLY A 104 2.44 -3.31 -13.09
CA GLY A 104 1.51 -3.48 -14.22
C GLY A 104 0.16 -2.82 -13.97
N LEU A 105 -0.48 -3.14 -12.85
CA LEU A 105 -1.83 -2.66 -12.54
C LEU A 105 -1.87 -1.15 -12.27
N GLU A 106 -0.85 -0.59 -11.59
CA GLU A 106 -0.75 0.87 -11.42
C GLU A 106 -0.73 1.58 -12.77
N ARG A 107 0.03 1.09 -13.75
CA ARG A 107 0.07 1.67 -15.10
C ARG A 107 -1.29 1.60 -15.80
N VAL A 108 -1.97 0.45 -15.68
CA VAL A 108 -3.31 0.28 -16.28
C VAL A 108 -4.31 1.26 -15.67
N VAL A 109 -4.31 1.41 -14.34
CA VAL A 109 -5.22 2.34 -13.67
C VAL A 109 -4.89 3.80 -14.03
N LYS A 110 -3.61 4.16 -14.06
CA LYS A 110 -3.17 5.51 -14.47
C LYS A 110 -3.57 5.83 -15.91
N ALA A 111 -3.46 4.88 -16.80
CA ALA A 111 -3.92 5.07 -18.19
C ALA A 111 -5.45 5.21 -18.32
N ALA A 112 -6.22 4.69 -17.35
CA ALA A 112 -7.68 4.79 -17.34
C ALA A 112 -8.21 6.07 -16.67
N VAL A 113 -7.40 6.71 -15.81
CA VAL A 113 -7.80 7.90 -15.03
C VAL A 113 -6.70 8.95 -15.13
N SER A 114 -6.93 9.96 -15.95
CA SER A 114 -5.99 11.07 -16.18
C SER A 114 -6.07 12.11 -15.06
N ARG A 115 -5.52 11.77 -13.88
CA ARG A 115 -5.54 12.65 -12.73
C ARG A 115 -4.18 13.24 -12.45
N GLU A 116 -4.10 14.58 -12.44
CA GLU A 116 -2.88 15.33 -12.13
C GLU A 116 -2.56 15.32 -10.63
N ARG A 117 -1.27 15.51 -10.31
CA ARG A 117 -0.77 15.64 -8.93
C ARG A 117 -1.28 16.91 -8.26
N PRO A 118 -1.29 16.97 -6.91
CA PRO A 118 -1.78 18.13 -6.15
C PRO A 118 -1.17 19.45 -6.56
N GLY A 119 0.12 19.51 -6.92
CA GLY A 119 0.75 20.73 -7.43
C GLY A 119 0.06 21.34 -8.66
N THR A 120 -0.62 20.51 -9.47
CA THR A 120 -1.43 20.95 -10.61
C THR A 120 -2.92 20.93 -10.28
N SER A 121 -3.45 19.86 -9.71
CA SER A 121 -4.90 19.69 -9.48
C SER A 121 -5.46 20.51 -8.32
N ILE A 122 -4.64 20.84 -7.33
CA ILE A 122 -4.95 21.75 -6.21
C ILE A 122 -4.40 23.16 -6.51
N GLY A 123 -3.21 23.24 -7.11
CA GLY A 123 -2.54 24.48 -7.47
C GLY A 123 -1.62 25.01 -6.37
N ASP A 124 -1.44 26.36 -6.36
CA ASP A 124 -0.44 27.06 -5.55
C ASP A 124 -0.61 26.92 -4.03
N THR A 125 -1.76 26.45 -3.56
CA THR A 125 -2.01 26.19 -2.13
C THR A 125 -1.41 24.85 -1.66
N ALA A 126 -0.99 23.97 -2.57
CA ALA A 126 -0.37 22.70 -2.23
C ALA A 126 1.11 22.90 -1.83
N GLU A 127 1.44 22.59 -0.59
CA GLU A 127 2.83 22.56 -0.11
C GLU A 127 3.53 21.28 -0.57
N LEU A 128 4.52 21.42 -1.45
CA LEU A 128 5.34 20.31 -1.92
C LEU A 128 6.59 20.18 -1.06
N ARG A 129 6.80 19.00 -0.44
CA ARG A 129 7.92 18.75 0.50
C ARG A 129 8.84 17.65 -0.04
N GLY A 130 10.14 17.94 -0.09
CA GLY A 130 11.15 17.03 -0.64
C GLY A 130 11.10 16.94 -2.16
N ASP A 131 11.54 15.81 -2.72
CA ASP A 131 11.63 15.60 -4.19
C ASP A 131 10.28 15.16 -4.79
N VAL A 132 9.20 15.92 -4.50
CA VAL A 132 7.86 15.63 -5.03
C VAL A 132 7.69 16.34 -6.36
N SER A 133 7.28 15.61 -7.39
CA SER A 133 6.96 16.17 -8.70
C SER A 133 5.68 17.01 -8.63
N VAL A 134 5.71 18.20 -9.24
CA VAL A 134 4.57 19.14 -9.33
C VAL A 134 3.46 18.55 -10.21
N SER A 135 3.81 17.93 -11.32
CA SER A 135 2.91 17.44 -12.36
C SER A 135 3.06 15.94 -12.60
N GLY A 136 2.17 15.39 -13.40
CA GLY A 136 2.14 13.99 -13.81
C GLY A 136 1.03 13.18 -13.15
N GLU A 137 0.83 11.95 -13.63
CA GLU A 137 -0.26 11.09 -13.22
C GLU A 137 -0.20 10.74 -11.73
N SER A 138 -1.28 11.02 -11.01
CA SER A 138 -1.42 10.86 -9.57
C SER A 138 -2.16 9.58 -9.17
N PHE A 139 -3.25 9.26 -9.85
CA PHE A 139 -4.15 8.16 -9.47
C PHE A 139 -3.72 6.83 -10.09
N VAL A 140 -3.40 5.83 -9.30
CA VAL A 140 -3.40 5.69 -7.83
C VAL A 140 -1.97 5.85 -7.26
N SER A 141 -1.85 6.04 -5.94
CA SER A 141 -0.54 6.10 -5.26
C SER A 141 0.17 4.75 -5.25
N GLY A 142 1.24 4.61 -6.01
CA GLY A 142 2.04 3.39 -6.05
C GLY A 142 2.69 3.01 -4.72
N HIS A 143 3.01 3.99 -3.86
CA HIS A 143 3.51 3.75 -2.49
C HIS A 143 2.44 3.08 -1.62
N ALA A 144 1.19 3.56 -1.69
CA ALA A 144 0.07 2.98 -0.95
C ALA A 144 -0.26 1.57 -1.45
N VAL A 145 -0.22 1.34 -2.78
CA VAL A 145 -0.41 0.00 -3.38
C VAL A 145 0.61 -0.98 -2.79
N LEU A 146 1.90 -0.62 -2.84
CA LEU A 146 2.97 -1.52 -2.39
C LEU A 146 2.86 -1.79 -0.89
N ALA A 147 2.74 -0.75 -0.06
CA ALA A 147 2.66 -0.89 1.39
C ALA A 147 1.47 -1.79 1.82
N ALA A 148 0.28 -1.59 1.25
CA ALA A 148 -0.89 -2.39 1.57
C ALA A 148 -0.77 -3.84 1.07
N ALA A 149 -0.23 -4.08 -0.12
CA ALA A 149 0.02 -5.43 -0.61
C ALA A 149 1.02 -6.19 0.28
N MET A 150 2.12 -5.55 0.68
CA MET A 150 3.10 -6.13 1.60
C MET A 150 2.48 -6.43 2.97
N ALA A 151 1.66 -5.52 3.52
CA ALA A 151 0.96 -5.74 4.78
C ALA A 151 0.04 -6.98 4.71
N CYS A 152 -0.79 -7.12 3.66
CA CYS A 152 -1.65 -8.30 3.45
C CYS A 152 -0.86 -9.61 3.44
N LEU A 153 0.31 -9.62 2.79
CA LEU A 153 1.14 -10.82 2.66
C LEU A 153 1.90 -11.16 3.95
N ILE A 154 2.34 -10.16 4.71
CA ILE A 154 3.17 -10.34 5.90
C ILE A 154 2.32 -10.61 7.14
N VAL A 155 1.16 -9.97 7.29
CA VAL A 155 0.27 -10.07 8.47
C VAL A 155 -0.04 -11.52 8.88
N PRO A 156 -0.29 -12.48 7.98
CA PRO A 156 -0.49 -13.88 8.36
C PRO A 156 0.70 -14.53 9.08
N TYR A 157 1.92 -14.01 8.88
CA TYR A 157 3.17 -14.51 9.47
C TYR A 157 3.55 -13.79 10.76
N LEU A 158 2.76 -12.78 11.18
CA LEU A 158 3.00 -12.02 12.41
C LEU A 158 2.19 -12.58 13.58
N PRO A 159 2.74 -12.56 14.82
CA PRO A 159 1.96 -12.76 16.03
C PRO A 159 0.77 -11.80 16.08
N ARG A 160 -0.38 -12.24 16.60
CA ARG A 160 -1.63 -11.45 16.58
C ARG A 160 -1.47 -10.05 17.16
N ARG A 161 -0.66 -9.91 18.22
CA ARG A 161 -0.38 -8.63 18.89
C ARG A 161 0.34 -7.60 18.01
N TRP A 162 1.04 -8.01 16.92
CA TRP A 162 1.80 -7.12 16.05
C TRP A 162 1.11 -6.83 14.71
N ARG A 163 0.00 -7.48 14.40
CA ARG A 163 -0.69 -7.34 13.10
C ARG A 163 -1.18 -5.92 12.84
N TRP A 164 -1.61 -5.22 13.88
CA TRP A 164 -2.03 -3.82 13.78
C TRP A 164 -0.91 -2.87 13.37
N VAL A 165 0.36 -3.20 13.73
CA VAL A 165 1.52 -2.37 13.36
C VAL A 165 1.68 -2.30 11.84
N ALA A 166 1.50 -3.42 11.14
CA ALA A 166 1.58 -3.43 9.67
C ALA A 166 0.56 -2.47 9.04
N TRP A 167 -0.66 -2.45 9.55
CA TRP A 167 -1.71 -1.54 9.06
C TRP A 167 -1.49 -0.08 9.48
N LEU A 168 -0.94 0.16 10.67
CA LEU A 168 -0.50 1.49 11.07
C LEU A 168 0.57 2.03 10.12
N LEU A 169 1.54 1.21 9.75
CA LEU A 169 2.57 1.61 8.78
C LEU A 169 1.96 1.95 7.41
N VAL A 170 0.97 1.19 6.93
CA VAL A 170 0.22 1.54 5.71
C VAL A 170 -0.45 2.90 5.85
N ALA A 171 -1.14 3.16 6.96
CA ALA A 171 -1.80 4.45 7.22
C ALA A 171 -0.78 5.60 7.24
N LEU A 172 0.38 5.41 7.87
CA LEU A 172 1.46 6.41 7.92
C LEU A 172 2.06 6.68 6.52
N VAL A 173 2.20 5.65 5.68
CA VAL A 173 2.56 5.85 4.26
C VAL A 173 1.51 6.69 3.56
N MET A 174 0.22 6.37 3.69
CA MET A 174 -0.87 7.11 3.04
C MET A 174 -0.89 8.58 3.47
N VAL A 175 -0.88 8.83 4.79
CA VAL A 175 -0.83 10.20 5.35
C VAL A 175 0.43 10.93 4.89
N GLY A 176 1.59 10.26 4.93
CA GLY A 176 2.86 10.84 4.48
C GLY A 176 2.82 11.28 3.01
N ARG A 177 2.18 10.49 2.12
CA ARG A 177 2.08 10.86 0.68
C ARG A 177 1.17 12.07 0.44
N THR A 178 0.10 12.22 1.21
CA THR A 178 -0.76 13.43 1.17
C THR A 178 -0.05 14.62 1.81
N TYR A 179 0.60 14.41 2.96
CA TYR A 179 1.34 15.45 3.68
C TYR A 179 2.45 16.11 2.85
N VAL A 180 3.20 15.34 2.06
CA VAL A 180 4.25 15.92 1.20
C VAL A 180 3.72 16.51 -0.11
N GLY A 181 2.41 16.46 -0.35
CA GLY A 181 1.80 17.01 -1.57
C GLY A 181 1.97 16.11 -2.81
N ALA A 182 2.30 14.83 -2.63
CA ALA A 182 2.53 13.91 -3.75
C ALA A 182 1.25 13.31 -4.35
N HIS A 183 0.21 13.17 -3.53
CA HIS A 183 -1.04 12.50 -3.89
C HIS A 183 -2.25 13.11 -3.18
N ASN A 184 -3.40 13.11 -3.86
CA ASN A 184 -4.68 13.43 -3.24
C ASN A 184 -5.15 12.27 -2.33
N PRO A 185 -6.05 12.51 -1.35
CA PRO A 185 -6.58 11.49 -0.45
C PRO A 185 -7.17 10.25 -1.15
N LEU A 186 -7.94 10.42 -2.23
CA LEU A 186 -8.48 9.28 -2.99
C LEU A 186 -7.38 8.46 -3.68
N ASP A 187 -6.28 9.08 -4.12
CA ASP A 187 -5.17 8.36 -4.74
C ASP A 187 -4.54 7.35 -3.78
N VAL A 188 -4.39 7.74 -2.51
CA VAL A 188 -3.79 6.86 -1.50
C VAL A 188 -4.78 5.82 -1.00
N VAL A 189 -6.06 6.15 -0.85
CA VAL A 189 -7.12 5.20 -0.46
C VAL A 189 -7.30 4.14 -1.54
N CYS A 190 -7.47 4.55 -2.79
CA CYS A 190 -7.61 3.62 -3.92
C CYS A 190 -6.33 2.83 -4.17
N GLY A 191 -5.16 3.45 -3.92
CA GLY A 191 -3.88 2.74 -3.95
C GLY A 191 -3.81 1.63 -2.90
N ALA A 192 -4.15 1.93 -1.64
CA ALA A 192 -4.21 0.92 -0.59
C ALA A 192 -5.24 -0.18 -0.91
N ALA A 193 -6.40 0.18 -1.45
CA ALA A 193 -7.44 -0.76 -1.86
C ALA A 193 -6.96 -1.71 -2.97
N LEU A 194 -6.26 -1.20 -3.99
CA LEU A 194 -5.61 -2.02 -5.02
C LEU A 194 -4.55 -2.93 -4.40
N GLY A 195 -3.75 -2.41 -3.46
CA GLY A 195 -2.77 -3.20 -2.72
C GLY A 195 -3.40 -4.34 -1.92
N VAL A 196 -4.52 -4.08 -1.24
CA VAL A 196 -5.30 -5.12 -0.55
C VAL A 196 -5.81 -6.16 -1.54
N ALA A 197 -6.33 -5.75 -2.70
CA ALA A 197 -6.79 -6.68 -3.73
C ALA A 197 -5.66 -7.58 -4.23
N ILE A 198 -4.48 -7.02 -4.51
CA ILE A 198 -3.29 -7.77 -4.95
C ILE A 198 -2.84 -8.74 -3.86
N GLY A 199 -2.60 -8.24 -2.63
CA GLY A 199 -2.04 -9.06 -1.55
C GLY A 199 -2.99 -10.17 -1.11
N SER A 200 -4.28 -9.88 -0.96
CA SER A 200 -5.30 -10.88 -0.61
C SER A 200 -5.52 -11.88 -1.75
N GLY A 201 -5.53 -11.43 -3.01
CA GLY A 201 -5.57 -12.33 -4.17
C GLY A 201 -4.38 -13.30 -4.21
N LEU A 202 -3.17 -12.81 -3.93
CA LEU A 202 -1.98 -13.66 -3.85
C LEU A 202 -2.03 -14.63 -2.67
N ASN A 203 -2.60 -14.23 -1.51
CA ASN A 203 -2.84 -15.14 -0.38
C ASN A 203 -3.75 -16.33 -0.78
N LEU A 204 -4.74 -16.10 -1.64
CA LEU A 204 -5.58 -17.19 -2.18
C LEU A 204 -4.80 -18.13 -3.10
N VAL A 205 -3.83 -17.59 -3.86
CA VAL A 205 -3.01 -18.38 -4.78
C VAL A 205 -1.97 -19.22 -4.03
N VAL A 206 -1.14 -18.56 -3.20
CA VAL A 206 0.01 -19.22 -2.54
C VAL A 206 -0.38 -19.92 -1.22
N GLY A 207 -1.53 -19.58 -0.64
CA GLY A 207 -1.94 -19.98 0.69
C GLY A 207 -1.24 -19.20 1.80
N VAL A 208 -1.85 -19.15 2.98
CA VAL A 208 -1.32 -18.52 4.18
C VAL A 208 -1.04 -19.56 5.27
N PRO A 209 -0.08 -19.34 6.19
CA PRO A 209 0.17 -20.25 7.29
C PRO A 209 -1.06 -20.38 8.18
N ARG A 210 -1.35 -21.59 8.66
CA ARG A 210 -2.48 -21.86 9.52
C ARG A 210 -2.32 -21.18 10.88
N GLY A 211 -3.37 -20.53 11.36
CA GLY A 211 -3.31 -19.57 12.47
C GLY A 211 -2.97 -20.14 13.87
N ASP A 212 -2.87 -21.46 14.03
CA ASP A 212 -2.44 -22.13 15.26
C ASP A 212 -0.90 -22.11 15.47
N GLN A 213 -0.13 -21.82 14.43
CA GLN A 213 1.34 -21.84 14.45
C GLN A 213 1.98 -20.54 15.02
N TYR A 214 1.21 -19.48 15.25
CA TYR A 214 1.71 -18.16 15.75
C TYR A 214 0.90 -17.66 16.96
N ARG A 215 0.43 -18.58 17.82
CA ARG A 215 -0.40 -18.24 19.00
C ARG A 215 0.38 -17.81 20.25
N THR A 216 1.69 -17.73 20.20
CA THR A 216 2.52 -17.28 21.34
C THR A 216 2.76 -15.78 21.35
#